data_2fefd0663b20883f6b25dbd2917df3e7
#
_entry.id   2fefd0663b20883f6b25dbd2917df3e7
#
_cell.length_a   1.000
_cell.length_b   1.000
_cell.length_c   1.000
_cell.angle_alpha   90.00
_cell.angle_beta   90.00
_cell.angle_gamma   90.00
#
_symmetry.space_group_name_H-M   'P 1'
#
loop_
_entity.id
_entity.type
_entity.pdbx_description
1 polymer ?
#
loop_
_entity_poly.entity_id
_entity_poly.type
_entity_poly.pdbx_seq_one_letter_code
_entity_poly.pdbx_strand_id
1 'polypeptide(L)'
;MLFLQHIKSPILMKKAFLLFAVAMGMIPMAFSQTKNVARECVLFELFTGVRCPYCPAAANGVAQMLDEGLAIAPVAYHTTAFSTDLYYTDETNARASYYGISSYPTLKADGVTGVSGGGGASDNMYSYYMNYYNQRVNVASPFTIDLDFEPVEGTTCRVNCTVTQVGECSGTNVRVFIALTQCNIDVSWQGMQGLHHVCRDMIPTQAGTSFTGPTMTISETFEMNWPKEDCYLTAWVQNHTGTKEVYQAVRMSMAMDLDYDIALKKVEDVVTRNCSGIQKPTFTVKNLGNETITTFDMCAFDGQDDHRQTWHGSLPQGESVTVTMDEFVTSPCDALQFYAVMPNGNADQFMADNFAHVEMEDVPVIDGYLKMQLKTGAHPQNLTVNIIDTESGELFKTFTFEQANHVYTEEMNLMNAGCYRIQVLDSAGEGMGSGFFQFKDSNNQLVFKGGSSYGRFTYELASEVDCDGTVGVQEMGTDVVIYPNPSHGLFNINLGLGQWQVSVYDIIGRKVFEGPCEGNSTIDLGQCPQGLYFLKASDGKHEVNEKIVVR
;
A
#
# COMPACT_ATOMS: atom_id res chain seq x y z
N MET A 1 20.30 34.36 -49.30
CA MET A 1 19.75 33.22 -50.01
C MET A 1 19.33 32.17 -48.99
N LEU A 2 18.05 32.04 -48.82
CA LEU A 2 17.24 30.91 -48.32
C LEU A 2 17.61 30.28 -46.96
N PHE A 3 16.80 30.46 -45.98
CA PHE A 3 15.49 29.94 -45.52
C PHE A 3 15.66 28.76 -44.57
N LEU A 4 15.25 29.00 -43.35
CA LEU A 4 14.60 27.98 -42.55
C LEU A 4 13.62 28.57 -41.54
N GLN A 5 12.40 28.18 -41.65
CA GLN A 5 11.30 28.57 -40.81
C GLN A 5 11.20 27.63 -39.61
N HIS A 6 11.07 28.24 -38.44
CA HIS A 6 10.60 27.58 -37.22
C HIS A 6 9.10 27.77 -37.12
N ILE A 7 8.39 26.67 -36.93
CA ILE A 7 6.99 26.69 -36.50
C ILE A 7 6.98 26.62 -34.98
N LYS A 8 6.61 27.70 -34.33
CA LYS A 8 6.21 27.75 -32.95
C LYS A 8 4.71 27.89 -32.87
N SER A 9 4.05 27.00 -32.19
CA SER A 9 2.67 27.11 -31.76
C SER A 9 2.56 28.17 -30.64
N PRO A 10 1.59 29.08 -30.69
CA PRO A 10 1.30 29.94 -29.56
C PRO A 10 -0.06 29.64 -28.97
N ILE A 11 -0.06 29.20 -27.72
CA ILE A 11 -1.18 29.43 -26.83
C ILE A 11 -0.97 30.82 -26.24
N LEU A 12 -1.81 31.78 -26.56
CA LEU A 12 -1.95 32.99 -25.75
C LEU A 12 -3.31 33.67 -25.95
N MET A 13 -4.03 33.73 -24.85
CA MET A 13 -4.95 34.77 -24.37
C MET A 13 -5.59 35.71 -25.41
N LYS A 14 -6.92 35.77 -25.40
CA LYS A 14 -7.64 36.99 -25.73
C LYS A 14 -8.67 37.33 -24.68
N LYS A 15 -8.28 38.23 -23.77
CA LYS A 15 -9.24 39.14 -23.13
C LYS A 15 -9.44 40.29 -24.09
N ALA A 16 -10.66 40.53 -24.52
CA ALA A 16 -11.05 41.78 -25.14
C ALA A 16 -12.41 42.19 -24.55
N PHE A 17 -12.37 43.26 -23.79
CA PHE A 17 -13.52 44.09 -23.43
C PHE A 17 -14.10 44.73 -24.68
N LEU A 18 -15.40 44.69 -24.89
CA LEU A 18 -16.11 45.72 -25.64
C LEU A 18 -17.46 46.03 -25.00
N LEU A 19 -17.62 47.31 -24.67
CA LEU A 19 -18.83 47.94 -24.19
C LEU A 19 -19.72 48.42 -25.36
N PHE A 20 -21.05 48.39 -25.10
CA PHE A 20 -22.14 49.19 -25.66
C PHE A 20 -22.76 48.83 -27.02
N ALA A 21 -24.02 48.37 -26.96
CA ALA A 21 -25.15 49.14 -27.45
C ALA A 21 -26.48 48.45 -27.07
N VAL A 22 -27.32 49.14 -26.33
CA VAL A 22 -28.72 48.79 -26.07
C VAL A 22 -29.49 48.99 -27.37
N ALA A 23 -29.96 47.88 -27.98
CA ALA A 23 -31.08 47.90 -28.93
C ALA A 23 -32.05 46.83 -28.45
N MET A 24 -33.19 47.25 -28.01
CA MET A 24 -34.33 46.41 -27.64
C MET A 24 -34.86 45.76 -28.93
N GLY A 25 -34.34 44.59 -29.27
CA GLY A 25 -34.82 43.71 -30.29
C GLY A 25 -35.09 42.36 -29.65
N MET A 26 -36.26 41.80 -29.82
CA MET A 26 -36.61 40.42 -29.42
C MET A 26 -35.49 39.49 -29.92
N ILE A 27 -34.62 39.10 -29.02
CA ILE A 27 -33.69 38.01 -29.29
C ILE A 27 -34.56 36.76 -29.27
N PRO A 28 -34.67 36.00 -30.36
CA PRO A 28 -35.23 34.67 -30.30
C PRO A 28 -34.33 33.94 -29.31
N MET A 29 -34.87 33.43 -28.20
CA MET A 29 -34.19 32.42 -27.40
C MET A 29 -33.88 31.30 -28.40
N ALA A 30 -32.62 31.24 -28.86
CA ALA A 30 -32.10 30.05 -29.47
C ALA A 30 -32.17 28.97 -28.38
N PHE A 31 -33.21 28.15 -28.47
CA PHE A 31 -33.19 26.85 -27.78
C PHE A 31 -31.93 26.18 -28.34
N SER A 32 -30.86 26.19 -27.56
CA SER A 32 -29.73 25.31 -27.80
C SER A 32 -30.34 23.91 -27.86
N GLN A 33 -30.34 23.32 -29.07
CA GLN A 33 -30.73 21.93 -29.19
C GLN A 33 -29.77 21.14 -28.30
N THR A 34 -30.30 20.62 -27.20
CA THR A 34 -29.60 19.67 -26.34
C THR A 34 -29.19 18.48 -27.21
N LYS A 35 -27.91 18.33 -27.47
CA LYS A 35 -27.40 17.30 -28.37
C LYS A 35 -26.57 16.33 -27.57
N ASN A 36 -27.01 15.07 -27.55
CA ASN A 36 -26.21 13.99 -26.97
C ASN A 36 -24.78 13.97 -27.60
N VAL A 37 -23.80 13.60 -26.81
CA VAL A 37 -22.40 13.46 -27.19
C VAL A 37 -22.03 11.99 -27.39
N ALA A 38 -20.89 11.74 -28.01
CA ALA A 38 -20.35 10.40 -28.11
C ALA A 38 -20.05 9.83 -26.70
N ARG A 39 -20.16 8.53 -26.55
CA ARG A 39 -19.70 7.81 -25.38
C ARG A 39 -18.17 7.80 -25.38
N GLU A 40 -17.55 8.12 -24.24
CA GLU A 40 -16.10 8.10 -24.13
C GLU A 40 -15.58 6.69 -23.82
N CYS A 41 -16.20 6.01 -22.86
CA CYS A 41 -15.91 4.61 -22.53
C CYS A 41 -17.17 3.83 -22.27
N VAL A 42 -17.14 2.53 -22.52
CA VAL A 42 -18.10 1.57 -21.97
C VAL A 42 -17.61 1.10 -20.62
N LEU A 43 -18.40 1.30 -19.56
CA LEU A 43 -18.05 0.81 -18.21
C LEU A 43 -18.13 -0.71 -18.17
N PHE A 44 -17.06 -1.37 -17.79
CA PHE A 44 -16.97 -2.81 -17.61
C PHE A 44 -16.79 -3.13 -16.12
N GLU A 45 -17.87 -3.50 -15.46
CA GLU A 45 -17.87 -3.90 -14.05
C GLU A 45 -17.72 -5.41 -13.94
N LEU A 46 -16.53 -5.88 -13.57
CA LEU A 46 -16.20 -7.29 -13.47
C LEU A 46 -16.24 -7.77 -12.01
N PHE A 47 -17.20 -8.59 -11.66
CA PHE A 47 -17.30 -9.23 -10.34
C PHE A 47 -16.49 -10.52 -10.35
N THR A 48 -15.47 -10.60 -9.49
CA THR A 48 -14.39 -11.58 -9.56
C THR A 48 -13.86 -11.98 -8.18
N GLY A 49 -12.78 -12.76 -8.14
CA GLY A 49 -12.04 -13.11 -6.93
C GLY A 49 -10.83 -13.99 -7.21
N VAL A 50 -9.75 -13.84 -6.42
CA VAL A 50 -8.48 -14.57 -6.59
C VAL A 50 -8.62 -16.09 -6.43
N ARG A 51 -9.67 -16.56 -5.77
CA ARG A 51 -9.94 -17.99 -5.58
C ARG A 51 -10.97 -18.57 -6.57
N CYS A 52 -11.44 -17.76 -7.47
CA CYS A 52 -12.41 -18.17 -8.48
C CYS A 52 -11.70 -18.89 -9.65
N PRO A 53 -11.89 -20.19 -9.86
CA PRO A 53 -11.16 -20.93 -10.89
C PRO A 53 -11.58 -20.60 -12.33
N TYR A 54 -12.72 -19.92 -12.49
CA TYR A 54 -13.25 -19.49 -13.80
C TYR A 54 -13.02 -18.01 -14.09
N CYS A 55 -12.43 -17.27 -13.18
CA CYS A 55 -12.20 -15.83 -13.32
C CYS A 55 -11.00 -15.45 -14.20
N PRO A 56 -9.96 -16.28 -14.39
CA PRO A 56 -8.85 -15.98 -15.30
C PRO A 56 -9.28 -15.63 -16.72
N ALA A 57 -10.18 -16.40 -17.31
CA ALA A 57 -10.65 -16.12 -18.68
C ALA A 57 -11.31 -14.74 -18.82
N ALA A 58 -11.99 -14.27 -17.76
CA ALA A 58 -12.60 -12.95 -17.72
C ALA A 58 -11.54 -11.85 -17.70
N ALA A 59 -10.49 -12.01 -16.87
CA ALA A 59 -9.36 -11.08 -16.84
C ALA A 59 -8.64 -11.01 -18.20
N ASN A 60 -8.37 -12.18 -18.83
CA ASN A 60 -7.78 -12.26 -20.18
C ASN A 60 -8.63 -11.52 -21.23
N GLY A 61 -9.96 -11.61 -21.14
CA GLY A 61 -10.86 -10.93 -22.06
C GLY A 61 -10.79 -9.41 -21.94
N VAL A 62 -10.76 -8.88 -20.74
CA VAL A 62 -10.59 -7.44 -20.49
C VAL A 62 -9.21 -6.96 -20.92
N ALA A 63 -8.16 -7.72 -20.59
CA ALA A 63 -6.79 -7.37 -20.98
C ALA A 63 -6.65 -7.25 -22.50
N GLN A 64 -7.12 -8.25 -23.25
CA GLN A 64 -7.06 -8.20 -24.72
C GLN A 64 -7.82 -7.01 -25.32
N MET A 65 -8.99 -6.65 -24.76
CA MET A 65 -9.74 -5.47 -25.23
C MET A 65 -8.97 -4.17 -25.04
N LEU A 66 -8.24 -4.04 -23.92
CA LEU A 66 -7.39 -2.87 -23.66
C LEU A 66 -6.15 -2.87 -24.56
N ASP A 67 -5.52 -4.02 -24.78
CA ASP A 67 -4.37 -4.16 -25.69
C ASP A 67 -4.73 -3.78 -27.14
N GLU A 68 -5.98 -4.02 -27.55
CA GLU A 68 -6.51 -3.60 -28.84
C GLU A 68 -6.96 -2.12 -28.87
N GLY A 69 -6.81 -1.39 -27.76
CA GLY A 69 -7.15 0.04 -27.67
C GLY A 69 -8.65 0.34 -27.63
N LEU A 70 -9.48 -0.63 -27.22
CA LEU A 70 -10.93 -0.41 -27.14
C LEU A 70 -11.28 0.52 -25.96
N ALA A 71 -12.23 1.42 -26.20
CA ALA A 71 -12.67 2.41 -25.23
C ALA A 71 -13.53 1.78 -24.12
N ILE A 72 -12.89 1.06 -23.20
CA ILE A 72 -13.52 0.50 -22.01
C ILE A 72 -12.95 1.09 -20.72
N ALA A 73 -13.77 1.17 -19.69
CA ALA A 73 -13.40 1.55 -18.33
C ALA A 73 -13.64 0.35 -17.40
N PRO A 74 -12.64 -0.53 -17.21
CA PRO A 74 -12.81 -1.71 -16.38
C PRO A 74 -12.66 -1.39 -14.90
N VAL A 75 -13.55 -1.97 -14.08
CA VAL A 75 -13.50 -1.98 -12.61
C VAL A 75 -13.74 -3.40 -12.12
N ALA A 76 -12.74 -4.01 -11.49
CA ALA A 76 -12.80 -5.37 -10.97
C ALA A 76 -13.17 -5.36 -9.48
N TYR A 77 -14.34 -5.88 -9.16
CA TYR A 77 -14.86 -5.99 -7.80
C TYR A 77 -14.55 -7.37 -7.23
N HIS A 78 -13.57 -7.45 -6.36
CA HIS A 78 -13.30 -8.63 -5.55
C HIS A 78 -14.31 -8.70 -4.40
N THR A 79 -14.85 -9.87 -4.09
CA THR A 79 -15.93 -10.00 -3.11
C THR A 79 -15.67 -11.10 -2.09
N THR A 80 -16.41 -11.05 -0.97
CA THR A 80 -16.35 -12.08 0.08
C THR A 80 -17.00 -13.42 -0.31
N ALA A 81 -17.51 -13.57 -1.55
CA ALA A 81 -18.03 -14.85 -2.04
C ALA A 81 -16.97 -15.96 -2.01
N PHE A 82 -15.69 -15.58 -2.12
CA PHE A 82 -14.55 -16.47 -1.93
C PHE A 82 -13.85 -16.06 -0.63
N SER A 83 -14.18 -16.70 0.48
CA SER A 83 -13.58 -16.42 1.79
C SER A 83 -12.06 -16.28 1.68
N THR A 84 -11.49 -15.21 2.27
CA THR A 84 -10.05 -14.85 2.23
C THR A 84 -9.54 -14.19 0.93
N ASP A 85 -10.39 -13.57 0.13
CA ASP A 85 -9.93 -12.65 -0.91
C ASP A 85 -9.44 -11.35 -0.22
N LEU A 86 -8.14 -11.04 -0.32
CA LEU A 86 -7.52 -9.89 0.35
C LEU A 86 -7.85 -8.54 -0.33
N TYR A 87 -8.51 -8.59 -1.48
CA TYR A 87 -8.80 -7.41 -2.31
C TYR A 87 -10.27 -6.97 -2.23
N TYR A 88 -11.08 -7.63 -1.41
CA TYR A 88 -12.45 -7.18 -1.18
C TYR A 88 -12.48 -5.94 -0.29
N THR A 89 -13.48 -5.11 -0.49
CA THR A 89 -13.87 -4.02 0.41
C THR A 89 -15.39 -4.07 0.64
N ASP A 90 -15.89 -3.30 1.61
CA ASP A 90 -17.34 -3.20 1.82
C ASP A 90 -18.05 -2.61 0.60
N GLU A 91 -17.39 -1.70 -0.12
CA GLU A 91 -17.87 -1.08 -1.35
C GLU A 91 -18.02 -2.13 -2.47
N THR A 92 -17.05 -3.02 -2.63
CA THR A 92 -17.11 -4.07 -3.67
C THR A 92 -18.24 -5.05 -3.40
N ASN A 93 -18.46 -5.43 -2.14
CA ASN A 93 -19.61 -6.24 -1.72
C ASN A 93 -20.95 -5.51 -1.92
N ALA A 94 -21.01 -4.22 -1.58
CA ALA A 94 -22.22 -3.41 -1.79
C ALA A 94 -22.56 -3.31 -3.28
N ARG A 95 -21.54 -3.13 -4.15
CA ARG A 95 -21.75 -3.08 -5.60
C ARG A 95 -22.24 -4.41 -6.17
N ALA A 96 -21.68 -5.54 -5.69
CA ALA A 96 -22.17 -6.89 -6.05
C ALA A 96 -23.64 -7.08 -5.62
N SER A 97 -23.97 -6.65 -4.41
CA SER A 97 -25.36 -6.70 -3.88
C SER A 97 -26.32 -5.83 -4.68
N TYR A 98 -25.88 -4.63 -5.08
CA TYR A 98 -26.65 -3.72 -5.93
C TYR A 98 -27.08 -4.37 -7.25
N TYR A 99 -26.22 -5.15 -7.89
CA TYR A 99 -26.56 -5.90 -9.11
C TYR A 99 -27.18 -7.26 -8.86
N GLY A 100 -27.21 -7.75 -7.62
CA GLY A 100 -27.70 -9.09 -7.27
C GLY A 100 -26.80 -10.19 -7.85
N ILE A 101 -25.48 -9.99 -7.78
CA ILE A 101 -24.49 -10.94 -8.30
C ILE A 101 -24.53 -12.21 -7.45
N SER A 102 -24.72 -13.37 -8.10
CA SER A 102 -24.81 -14.69 -7.47
C SER A 102 -23.84 -15.72 -8.07
N SER A 103 -23.13 -15.35 -9.14
CA SER A 103 -22.14 -16.22 -9.81
C SER A 103 -20.93 -15.43 -10.27
N TYR A 104 -19.77 -16.10 -10.35
CA TYR A 104 -18.49 -15.49 -10.66
C TYR A 104 -17.71 -16.28 -11.72
N PRO A 105 -17.03 -15.62 -12.67
CA PRO A 105 -17.09 -14.18 -12.88
C PRO A 105 -18.42 -13.75 -13.48
N THR A 106 -18.81 -12.51 -13.23
CA THR A 106 -19.91 -11.84 -13.92
C THR A 106 -19.44 -10.48 -14.40
N LEU A 107 -19.61 -10.19 -15.69
CA LEU A 107 -19.41 -8.87 -16.28
C LEU A 107 -20.74 -8.14 -16.41
N LYS A 108 -20.77 -6.85 -16.09
CA LYS A 108 -21.80 -5.89 -16.46
C LYS A 108 -21.20 -4.82 -17.36
N ALA A 109 -21.78 -4.64 -18.53
CA ALA A 109 -21.41 -3.56 -19.44
C ALA A 109 -22.48 -2.47 -19.36
N ASP A 110 -22.07 -1.25 -18.97
CA ASP A 110 -22.92 -0.08 -18.70
C ASP A 110 -24.15 -0.39 -17.81
N GLY A 111 -24.04 -1.38 -16.95
CA GLY A 111 -25.08 -1.72 -15.97
C GLY A 111 -26.31 -2.47 -16.53
N VAL A 112 -26.51 -2.48 -17.86
CA VAL A 112 -27.75 -3.00 -18.51
C VAL A 112 -27.57 -4.31 -19.23
N THR A 113 -26.34 -4.67 -19.61
CA THR A 113 -26.06 -5.93 -20.32
C THR A 113 -24.85 -6.61 -19.70
N GLY A 114 -24.59 -7.88 -20.05
CA GLY A 114 -23.44 -8.58 -19.52
C GLY A 114 -23.59 -10.09 -19.56
N VAL A 115 -22.63 -10.79 -18.97
CA VAL A 115 -22.55 -12.25 -18.97
C VAL A 115 -21.96 -12.77 -17.67
N SER A 116 -22.46 -13.89 -17.19
CA SER A 116 -21.86 -14.69 -16.13
C SER A 116 -21.18 -15.92 -16.72
N GLY A 117 -20.04 -16.28 -16.16
CA GLY A 117 -19.22 -17.41 -16.59
C GLY A 117 -17.87 -16.97 -17.14
N GLY A 118 -16.96 -17.91 -17.21
CA GLY A 118 -15.57 -17.71 -17.63
C GLY A 118 -14.88 -19.03 -17.90
N GLY A 119 -13.59 -19.13 -17.58
CA GLY A 119 -12.75 -20.31 -17.78
C GLY A 119 -11.42 -20.15 -17.08
N GLY A 120 -10.53 -21.13 -17.23
CA GLY A 120 -9.18 -21.13 -16.66
C GLY A 120 -8.25 -20.13 -17.33
N ALA A 121 -6.97 -20.14 -16.90
CA ALA A 121 -5.94 -19.19 -17.38
C ALA A 121 -5.63 -19.30 -18.88
N SER A 122 -5.91 -20.44 -19.51
CA SER A 122 -5.77 -20.64 -20.96
C SER A 122 -6.96 -20.18 -21.79
N ASP A 123 -8.08 -19.86 -21.13
CA ASP A 123 -9.31 -19.45 -21.78
C ASP A 123 -9.41 -17.94 -21.85
N ASN A 124 -10.34 -17.43 -22.71
CA ASN A 124 -10.50 -16.00 -22.92
C ASN A 124 -11.96 -15.63 -23.22
N MET A 125 -12.49 -14.62 -22.55
CA MET A 125 -13.86 -14.15 -22.72
C MET A 125 -14.00 -13.01 -23.74
N TYR A 126 -12.94 -12.62 -24.44
CA TYR A 126 -12.91 -11.49 -25.39
C TYR A 126 -14.08 -11.48 -26.37
N SER A 127 -14.32 -12.60 -27.09
CA SER A 127 -15.39 -12.68 -28.09
C SER A 127 -16.79 -12.44 -27.52
N TYR A 128 -17.03 -12.87 -26.28
CA TYR A 128 -18.28 -12.58 -25.57
C TYR A 128 -18.38 -11.11 -25.19
N TYR A 129 -17.29 -10.53 -24.69
CA TYR A 129 -17.24 -9.14 -24.23
C TYR A 129 -17.39 -8.15 -25.38
N MET A 130 -16.84 -8.45 -26.56
CA MET A 130 -17.02 -7.67 -27.78
C MET A 130 -18.49 -7.52 -28.17
N ASN A 131 -19.34 -8.53 -27.96
CA ASN A 131 -20.76 -8.40 -28.24
C ASN A 131 -21.43 -7.33 -27.37
N TYR A 132 -21.06 -7.23 -26.08
CA TYR A 132 -21.61 -6.23 -25.17
C TYR A 132 -21.00 -4.86 -25.39
N TYR A 133 -19.72 -4.79 -25.70
CA TYR A 133 -19.05 -3.55 -26.09
C TYR A 133 -19.73 -2.93 -27.32
N ASN A 134 -19.92 -3.70 -28.39
CA ASN A 134 -20.53 -3.23 -29.63
C ASN A 134 -21.99 -2.76 -29.46
N GLN A 135 -22.72 -3.29 -28.50
CA GLN A 135 -24.08 -2.84 -28.15
C GLN A 135 -24.06 -1.46 -27.47
N ARG A 136 -22.96 -1.07 -26.85
CA ARG A 136 -22.90 0.11 -25.97
C ARG A 136 -22.05 1.26 -26.52
N VAL A 137 -20.95 0.99 -27.20
CA VAL A 137 -19.96 2.01 -27.61
C VAL A 137 -20.55 3.14 -28.46
N ASN A 138 -21.55 2.85 -29.28
CA ASN A 138 -22.21 3.82 -30.14
C ASN A 138 -23.48 4.43 -29.53
N VAL A 139 -23.83 4.11 -28.28
CA VAL A 139 -24.98 4.72 -27.60
C VAL A 139 -24.57 6.10 -27.10
N ALA A 140 -25.15 7.14 -27.73
CA ALA A 140 -24.83 8.51 -27.38
C ALA A 140 -25.27 8.85 -25.95
N SER A 141 -24.47 9.67 -25.27
CA SER A 141 -24.65 10.09 -23.90
C SER A 141 -25.31 11.45 -23.78
N PRO A 142 -26.27 11.63 -22.86
CA PRO A 142 -26.78 12.94 -22.48
C PRO A 142 -25.89 13.68 -21.46
N PHE A 143 -24.71 13.14 -21.11
CA PHE A 143 -23.79 13.72 -20.14
C PHE A 143 -22.37 13.79 -20.70
N THR A 144 -21.62 14.80 -20.26
CA THR A 144 -20.16 14.86 -20.32
C THR A 144 -19.61 14.73 -18.91
N ILE A 145 -18.41 14.18 -18.79
CA ILE A 145 -17.64 14.08 -17.55
C ILE A 145 -16.28 14.68 -17.80
N ASP A 146 -15.89 15.65 -16.98
CA ASP A 146 -14.53 16.16 -16.91
C ASP A 146 -13.95 15.70 -15.58
N LEU A 147 -12.89 14.90 -15.63
CA LEU A 147 -12.27 14.23 -14.49
C LEU A 147 -10.82 14.65 -14.39
N ASP A 148 -10.43 15.13 -13.22
CA ASP A 148 -9.06 15.54 -12.91
C ASP A 148 -8.73 15.18 -11.45
N PHE A 149 -7.44 15.16 -11.10
CA PHE A 149 -6.98 15.00 -9.74
C PHE A 149 -5.72 15.81 -9.47
N GLU A 150 -5.50 16.12 -8.19
CA GLU A 150 -4.31 16.82 -7.72
C GLU A 150 -3.81 16.22 -6.39
N PRO A 151 -2.49 16.14 -6.14
CA PRO A 151 -1.94 15.89 -4.83
C PRO A 151 -2.31 17.04 -3.87
N VAL A 152 -2.62 16.72 -2.62
CA VAL A 152 -2.91 17.73 -1.58
C VAL A 152 -1.79 17.78 -0.55
N GLU A 153 -1.58 16.68 0.18
CA GLU A 153 -0.52 16.56 1.20
C GLU A 153 -0.27 15.08 1.50
N GLY A 154 1.00 14.68 1.58
CA GLY A 154 1.39 13.29 1.87
C GLY A 154 0.76 12.31 0.87
N THR A 155 0.00 11.34 1.38
CA THR A 155 -0.74 10.38 0.58
C THR A 155 -2.11 10.87 0.12
N THR A 156 -2.56 12.03 0.58
CA THR A 156 -3.88 12.57 0.27
C THR A 156 -3.91 13.21 -1.11
N CYS A 157 -4.80 12.73 -1.97
CA CYS A 157 -5.13 13.33 -3.27
C CYS A 157 -6.54 13.89 -3.25
N ARG A 158 -6.82 14.84 -4.15
CA ARG A 158 -8.17 15.34 -4.41
C ARG A 158 -8.59 14.98 -5.82
N VAL A 159 -9.78 14.38 -5.97
CA VAL A 159 -10.42 14.20 -7.27
C VAL A 159 -11.42 15.32 -7.51
N ASN A 160 -11.40 15.89 -8.71
CA ASN A 160 -12.38 16.86 -9.20
C ASN A 160 -13.13 16.23 -10.38
N CYS A 161 -14.42 16.03 -10.25
CA CYS A 161 -15.27 15.43 -11.26
C CYS A 161 -16.42 16.39 -11.59
N THR A 162 -16.39 16.99 -12.77
CA THR A 162 -17.46 17.88 -13.24
C THR A 162 -18.32 17.16 -14.25
N VAL A 163 -19.60 17.00 -13.93
CA VAL A 163 -20.60 16.36 -14.78
C VAL A 163 -21.56 17.41 -15.30
N THR A 164 -21.75 17.44 -16.61
CA THR A 164 -22.70 18.36 -17.27
C THR A 164 -23.72 17.57 -18.08
N GLN A 165 -25.00 17.85 -17.85
CA GLN A 165 -26.08 17.32 -18.67
C GLN A 165 -26.20 18.16 -19.96
N VAL A 166 -25.97 17.53 -21.10
CA VAL A 166 -25.98 18.16 -22.43
C VAL A 166 -27.15 17.70 -23.30
N GLY A 167 -27.83 16.63 -22.90
CA GLY A 167 -28.96 16.04 -23.59
C GLY A 167 -30.13 15.72 -22.66
N GLU A 168 -31.23 15.22 -23.24
CA GLU A 168 -32.38 14.77 -22.45
C GLU A 168 -32.04 13.45 -21.73
N CYS A 169 -32.33 13.39 -20.44
CA CYS A 169 -32.19 12.21 -19.61
C CYS A 169 -33.52 11.81 -18.99
N SER A 170 -33.97 10.58 -19.22
CA SER A 170 -35.20 10.04 -18.65
C SER A 170 -35.02 9.41 -17.26
N GLY A 171 -33.81 9.33 -16.77
CA GLY A 171 -33.50 8.77 -15.44
C GLY A 171 -34.02 9.65 -14.32
N THR A 172 -34.69 9.05 -13.35
CA THR A 172 -35.27 9.76 -12.20
C THR A 172 -34.39 9.77 -10.95
N ASN A 173 -33.34 8.92 -10.90
CA ASN A 173 -32.38 8.84 -9.82
C ASN A 173 -30.97 8.69 -10.42
N VAL A 174 -30.47 9.78 -10.99
CA VAL A 174 -29.16 9.83 -11.61
C VAL A 174 -28.11 10.08 -10.53
N ARG A 175 -27.06 9.28 -10.52
CA ARG A 175 -25.91 9.42 -9.61
C ARG A 175 -24.60 9.39 -10.37
N VAL A 176 -23.63 10.05 -9.78
CA VAL A 176 -22.23 10.05 -10.21
C VAL A 176 -21.45 9.16 -9.26
N PHE A 177 -20.64 8.29 -9.82
CA PHE A 177 -19.75 7.40 -9.09
C PHE A 177 -18.31 7.65 -9.55
N ILE A 178 -17.39 7.48 -8.63
CA ILE A 178 -15.96 7.53 -8.91
C ILE A 178 -15.33 6.33 -8.22
N ALA A 179 -14.50 5.57 -8.93
CA ALA A 179 -13.76 4.44 -8.38
C ALA A 179 -12.26 4.64 -8.61
N LEU A 180 -11.47 4.37 -7.59
CA LEU A 180 -10.03 4.21 -7.67
C LEU A 180 -9.72 2.73 -7.93
N THR A 181 -8.98 2.45 -9.00
CA THR A 181 -8.59 1.07 -9.36
C THR A 181 -7.08 0.95 -9.46
N GLN A 182 -6.55 -0.22 -9.08
CA GLN A 182 -5.12 -0.54 -9.18
C GLN A 182 -4.89 -1.68 -10.17
N CYS A 183 -3.84 -1.53 -10.98
CA CYS A 183 -3.28 -2.55 -11.88
C CYS A 183 -1.93 -3.06 -11.36
N ASN A 184 -1.34 -4.03 -12.07
CA ASN A 184 0.02 -4.55 -11.86
C ASN A 184 0.31 -5.03 -10.42
N ILE A 185 -0.72 -5.50 -9.71
CA ILE A 185 -0.54 -6.04 -8.36
C ILE A 185 0.18 -7.38 -8.48
N ASP A 186 1.38 -7.48 -7.91
CA ASP A 186 2.21 -8.69 -8.00
C ASP A 186 1.66 -9.81 -7.11
N VAL A 187 0.88 -10.68 -7.71
CA VAL A 187 0.30 -11.87 -7.06
C VAL A 187 0.05 -12.97 -8.07
N SER A 188 0.39 -14.21 -7.70
CA SER A 188 0.03 -15.40 -8.48
C SER A 188 -1.31 -15.94 -8.04
N TRP A 189 -2.23 -16.17 -8.98
CA TRP A 189 -3.58 -16.66 -8.69
C TRP A 189 -4.14 -17.49 -9.86
N GLN A 190 -4.73 -18.65 -9.59
CA GLN A 190 -5.39 -19.52 -10.57
C GLN A 190 -4.62 -19.74 -11.90
N GLY A 191 -3.27 -19.77 -11.84
CA GLY A 191 -2.43 -19.89 -13.03
C GLY A 191 -2.16 -18.59 -13.77
N MET A 192 -2.60 -17.45 -13.24
CA MET A 192 -2.31 -16.10 -13.71
C MET A 192 -1.21 -15.46 -12.86
N GLN A 193 -0.53 -14.48 -13.45
CA GLN A 193 0.37 -13.57 -12.75
C GLN A 193 -0.17 -12.15 -12.83
N GLY A 194 -0.22 -11.47 -11.69
CA GLY A 194 -0.73 -10.11 -11.57
C GLY A 194 -2.27 -10.01 -11.48
N LEU A 195 -2.72 -8.95 -10.81
CA LEU A 195 -4.12 -8.53 -10.82
C LEU A 195 -4.21 -7.12 -11.39
N HIS A 196 -5.31 -6.85 -12.11
CA HIS A 196 -5.50 -5.57 -12.79
C HIS A 196 -6.91 -5.03 -12.53
N HIS A 197 -7.04 -3.70 -12.54
CA HIS A 197 -8.29 -2.95 -12.39
C HIS A 197 -9.03 -3.22 -11.09
N VAL A 198 -8.32 -3.67 -10.05
CA VAL A 198 -8.90 -3.98 -8.73
C VAL A 198 -9.45 -2.69 -8.11
N CYS A 199 -10.74 -2.66 -7.81
CA CYS A 199 -11.36 -1.55 -7.10
C CYS A 199 -10.79 -1.45 -5.68
N ARG A 200 -10.16 -0.32 -5.37
CA ARG A 200 -9.55 -0.04 -4.09
C ARG A 200 -10.39 0.86 -3.22
N ASP A 201 -11.13 1.79 -3.84
CA ASP A 201 -11.98 2.75 -3.15
C ASP A 201 -13.11 3.22 -4.07
N MET A 202 -14.23 3.67 -3.48
CA MET A 202 -15.32 4.35 -4.18
C MET A 202 -15.59 5.70 -3.52
N ILE A 203 -15.33 6.79 -4.24
CA ILE A 203 -15.23 8.14 -3.74
C ILE A 203 -16.54 8.93 -4.00
N PRO A 204 -17.11 9.58 -3.00
CA PRO A 204 -16.80 9.50 -1.57
C PRO A 204 -17.31 8.22 -0.92
N THR A 205 -18.19 7.48 -1.55
CA THR A 205 -18.76 6.20 -1.09
C THR A 205 -19.36 5.39 -2.25
N GLN A 206 -19.56 4.11 -2.04
CA GLN A 206 -20.25 3.20 -2.97
C GLN A 206 -21.69 3.58 -3.30
N ALA A 207 -22.31 4.48 -2.54
CA ALA A 207 -23.65 4.97 -2.83
C ALA A 207 -23.68 5.97 -4.01
N GLY A 208 -22.52 6.53 -4.35
CA GLY A 208 -22.39 7.61 -5.33
C GLY A 208 -23.07 8.91 -4.87
N THR A 209 -22.83 9.97 -5.62
CA THR A 209 -23.37 11.31 -5.35
C THR A 209 -24.58 11.58 -6.25
N SER A 210 -25.70 12.02 -5.69
CA SER A 210 -26.90 12.36 -6.48
C SER A 210 -26.61 13.53 -7.41
N PHE A 211 -26.84 13.33 -8.71
CA PHE A 211 -26.69 14.41 -9.69
C PHE A 211 -27.79 15.45 -9.54
N THR A 212 -27.41 16.71 -9.42
CA THR A 212 -28.32 17.85 -9.24
C THR A 212 -27.97 18.99 -10.18
N GLY A 213 -28.98 19.49 -10.88
CA GLY A 213 -28.85 20.64 -11.78
C GLY A 213 -28.24 20.30 -13.15
N PRO A 214 -28.03 21.28 -14.01
CA PRO A 214 -27.46 21.05 -15.35
C PRO A 214 -25.96 20.73 -15.32
N THR A 215 -25.23 21.20 -14.31
CA THR A 215 -23.81 20.94 -14.08
C THR A 215 -23.55 20.78 -12.59
N MET A 216 -22.75 19.80 -12.23
CA MET A 216 -22.36 19.50 -10.84
C MET A 216 -20.88 19.14 -10.82
N THR A 217 -20.16 19.69 -9.83
CA THR A 217 -18.76 19.31 -9.55
C THR A 217 -18.71 18.60 -8.20
N ILE A 218 -18.06 17.43 -8.18
CA ILE A 218 -17.70 16.69 -6.98
C ILE A 218 -16.20 16.96 -6.77
N SER A 219 -15.84 17.42 -5.57
CA SER A 219 -14.45 17.64 -5.17
C SER A 219 -14.24 16.97 -3.82
N GLU A 220 -13.58 15.82 -3.83
CA GLU A 220 -13.42 14.95 -2.67
C GLU A 220 -11.97 14.53 -2.51
N THR A 221 -11.52 14.39 -1.27
CA THR A 221 -10.19 13.87 -0.96
C THR A 221 -10.24 12.36 -0.71
N PHE A 222 -9.17 11.68 -1.09
CA PHE A 222 -9.00 10.24 -0.87
C PHE A 222 -7.53 9.94 -0.58
N GLU A 223 -7.27 8.76 0.02
CA GLU A 223 -5.93 8.32 0.34
C GLU A 223 -5.35 7.48 -0.81
N MET A 224 -4.16 7.89 -1.26
CA MET A 224 -3.40 7.20 -2.30
C MET A 224 -2.32 6.34 -1.66
N ASN A 225 -2.65 5.07 -1.41
CA ASN A 225 -1.77 4.11 -0.75
C ASN A 225 -1.10 3.12 -1.72
N TRP A 226 -1.12 3.39 -3.03
CA TRP A 226 -0.62 2.52 -4.09
C TRP A 226 0.18 3.31 -5.10
N PRO A 227 1.08 2.64 -5.88
CA PRO A 227 1.83 3.31 -6.94
C PRO A 227 0.90 4.00 -7.94
N LYS A 228 1.08 5.30 -8.14
CA LYS A 228 0.20 6.13 -8.99
C LYS A 228 0.17 5.68 -10.44
N GLU A 229 1.33 5.21 -10.94
CA GLU A 229 1.48 4.73 -12.31
C GLU A 229 0.66 3.46 -12.59
N ASP A 230 0.28 2.74 -11.53
CA ASP A 230 -0.56 1.54 -11.61
C ASP A 230 -2.03 1.86 -11.32
N CYS A 231 -2.38 3.11 -10.99
CA CYS A 231 -3.72 3.50 -10.58
C CYS A 231 -4.47 4.29 -11.65
N TYR A 232 -5.78 4.11 -11.61
CA TYR A 232 -6.72 4.82 -12.50
C TYR A 232 -7.93 5.30 -11.71
N LEU A 233 -8.40 6.50 -12.04
CA LEU A 233 -9.73 6.98 -11.65
C LEU A 233 -10.71 6.67 -12.78
N THR A 234 -11.82 6.07 -12.41
CA THR A 234 -12.95 5.82 -13.32
C THR A 234 -14.18 6.52 -12.77
N ALA A 235 -14.76 7.45 -13.51
CA ALA A 235 -16.00 8.12 -13.15
C ALA A 235 -17.12 7.77 -14.12
N TRP A 236 -18.36 7.64 -13.61
CA TRP A 236 -19.52 7.37 -14.46
C TRP A 236 -20.80 7.95 -13.91
N VAL A 237 -21.72 8.23 -14.83
CA VAL A 237 -23.08 8.70 -14.53
C VAL A 237 -24.05 7.56 -14.77
N GLN A 238 -24.86 7.21 -13.76
CA GLN A 238 -25.74 6.04 -13.79
C GLN A 238 -27.15 6.36 -13.32
N ASN A 239 -28.15 5.81 -13.99
CA ASN A 239 -29.50 5.72 -13.43
C ASN A 239 -29.50 4.66 -12.31
N HIS A 240 -29.42 5.11 -11.06
CA HIS A 240 -29.20 4.23 -9.91
C HIS A 240 -30.36 3.27 -9.64
N THR A 241 -31.57 3.62 -10.07
CA THR A 241 -32.78 2.78 -9.93
C THR A 241 -33.36 2.46 -11.30
N GLY A 242 -34.24 1.49 -11.38
CA GLY A 242 -34.87 1.09 -12.63
C GLY A 242 -33.91 0.33 -13.56
N THR A 243 -33.50 0.95 -14.66
CA THR A 243 -32.67 0.31 -15.70
C THR A 243 -31.23 0.01 -15.25
N LYS A 244 -30.72 0.77 -14.29
CA LYS A 244 -29.31 0.76 -13.87
C LYS A 244 -28.33 1.16 -14.99
N GLU A 245 -28.82 1.81 -16.04
CA GLU A 245 -28.04 2.21 -17.20
C GLU A 245 -26.98 3.23 -16.84
N VAL A 246 -25.75 2.98 -17.27
CA VAL A 246 -24.66 3.96 -17.27
C VAL A 246 -24.77 4.78 -18.55
N TYR A 247 -24.90 6.08 -18.40
CA TYR A 247 -25.04 7.03 -19.50
C TYR A 247 -23.70 7.46 -20.08
N GLN A 248 -22.70 7.66 -19.23
CA GLN A 248 -21.33 8.02 -19.64
C GLN A 248 -20.36 7.44 -18.64
N ALA A 249 -19.17 7.09 -19.10
CA ALA A 249 -18.03 6.73 -18.28
C ALA A 249 -16.75 7.30 -18.87
N VAL A 250 -15.83 7.69 -18.00
CA VAL A 250 -14.46 8.12 -18.33
C VAL A 250 -13.47 7.37 -17.48
N ARG A 251 -12.27 7.15 -18.00
CA ARG A 251 -11.15 6.53 -17.28
C ARG A 251 -9.90 7.36 -17.48
N MET A 252 -9.23 7.69 -16.40
CA MET A 252 -8.01 8.49 -16.39
C MET A 252 -6.90 7.74 -15.66
N SER A 253 -5.70 7.72 -16.25
CA SER A 253 -4.50 7.27 -15.54
C SER A 253 -4.09 8.31 -14.51
N MET A 254 -3.62 7.85 -13.37
CA MET A 254 -3.05 8.73 -12.33
C MET A 254 -1.53 8.91 -12.48
N ALA A 255 -0.91 8.36 -13.51
CA ALA A 255 0.45 8.69 -13.87
C ALA A 255 0.55 10.18 -14.20
N MET A 256 1.33 10.91 -13.41
CA MET A 256 1.52 12.36 -13.58
C MET A 256 2.74 12.65 -14.45
N ASP A 257 2.73 13.79 -15.14
CA ASP A 257 3.87 14.32 -15.90
C ASP A 257 4.69 15.22 -14.95
N LEU A 258 5.58 14.60 -14.16
CA LEU A 258 6.39 15.26 -13.14
C LEU A 258 7.87 15.22 -13.53
N ASP A 259 8.63 16.27 -13.18
CA ASP A 259 10.07 16.32 -13.46
C ASP A 259 10.87 15.48 -12.45
N TYR A 260 10.56 15.63 -11.16
CA TYR A 260 11.25 14.97 -10.04
C TYR A 260 10.28 14.09 -9.29
N ASP A 261 10.34 12.79 -9.54
CA ASP A 261 9.45 11.80 -8.98
C ASP A 261 10.15 10.43 -8.96
N ILE A 262 10.41 9.93 -7.76
CA ILE A 262 10.99 8.60 -7.54
C ILE A 262 10.07 7.76 -6.68
N ALA A 263 9.92 6.49 -7.00
CA ALA A 263 9.12 5.56 -6.22
C ALA A 263 9.98 4.54 -5.49
N LEU A 264 9.73 4.31 -4.21
CA LEU A 264 10.32 3.22 -3.44
C LEU A 264 9.54 1.92 -3.71
N LYS A 265 10.02 1.14 -4.68
CA LYS A 265 9.32 -0.07 -5.14
C LYS A 265 9.45 -1.24 -4.18
N LYS A 266 10.56 -1.33 -3.44
CA LYS A 266 10.84 -2.46 -2.54
C LYS A 266 11.91 -2.10 -1.54
N VAL A 267 11.79 -2.66 -0.33
CA VAL A 267 12.85 -2.72 0.67
C VAL A 267 13.05 -4.19 1.05
N GLU A 268 14.28 -4.65 1.00
CA GLU A 268 14.69 -6.02 1.30
C GLU A 268 15.80 -6.03 2.36
N ASP A 269 16.17 -7.22 2.82
CA ASP A 269 17.24 -7.46 3.79
C ASP A 269 17.05 -6.77 5.15
N VAL A 270 15.81 -6.43 5.50
CA VAL A 270 15.47 -5.91 6.84
C VAL A 270 15.43 -7.07 7.82
N VAL A 271 16.19 -6.97 8.90
CA VAL A 271 16.18 -7.95 9.99
C VAL A 271 15.06 -7.57 10.94
N THR A 272 13.89 -8.20 10.81
CA THR A 272 12.70 -7.87 11.60
C THR A 272 12.80 -8.31 13.06
N ARG A 273 13.52 -9.41 13.36
CA ARG A 273 13.87 -9.84 14.71
C ARG A 273 15.31 -9.48 14.98
N ASN A 274 15.50 -8.34 15.61
CA ASN A 274 16.79 -7.67 15.64
C ASN A 274 17.15 -7.23 17.08
N CYS A 275 17.94 -8.04 17.78
CA CYS A 275 18.46 -7.69 19.10
C CYS A 275 19.77 -6.90 19.03
N SER A 276 20.50 -6.97 17.94
CA SER A 276 21.75 -6.22 17.76
C SER A 276 21.53 -4.75 17.38
N GLY A 277 20.34 -4.42 16.92
CA GLY A 277 20.06 -3.13 16.26
C GLY A 277 20.65 -2.99 14.87
N ILE A 278 21.50 -3.92 14.42
CA ILE A 278 22.24 -3.79 13.15
C ILE A 278 21.31 -4.03 11.96
N GLN A 279 21.23 -3.05 11.08
CA GLN A 279 20.44 -3.10 9.84
C GLN A 279 21.33 -2.79 8.62
N LYS A 280 20.97 -3.41 7.49
CA LYS A 280 21.63 -3.16 6.19
C LYS A 280 20.62 -3.39 5.06
N PRO A 281 19.55 -2.58 4.98
CA PRO A 281 18.48 -2.78 4.02
C PRO A 281 18.90 -2.48 2.59
N THR A 282 18.21 -3.11 1.65
CA THR A 282 18.37 -2.93 0.22
C THR A 282 17.12 -2.28 -0.36
N PHE A 283 17.30 -1.15 -1.02
CA PHE A 283 16.24 -0.35 -1.64
C PHE A 283 16.19 -0.62 -3.13
N THR A 284 15.00 -0.81 -3.68
CA THR A 284 14.76 -0.73 -5.12
C THR A 284 13.95 0.54 -5.39
N VAL A 285 14.57 1.48 -6.09
CA VAL A 285 14.00 2.80 -6.41
C VAL A 285 13.83 2.93 -7.90
N LYS A 286 12.68 3.44 -8.35
CA LYS A 286 12.36 3.68 -9.76
C LYS A 286 12.20 5.18 -10.01
N ASN A 287 12.75 5.66 -11.10
CA ASN A 287 12.51 7.04 -11.57
C ASN A 287 11.21 7.08 -12.37
N LEU A 288 10.21 7.81 -11.89
CA LEU A 288 8.94 8.05 -12.56
C LEU A 288 8.85 9.47 -13.13
N GLY A 289 9.79 10.34 -12.77
CA GLY A 289 9.90 11.69 -13.28
C GLY A 289 10.54 11.78 -14.66
N ASN A 290 10.44 12.94 -15.29
CA ASN A 290 11.00 13.21 -16.63
C ASN A 290 12.52 13.42 -16.61
N GLU A 291 13.04 13.96 -15.50
CA GLU A 291 14.45 14.25 -15.36
C GLU A 291 15.26 13.00 -14.98
N THR A 292 16.45 12.87 -15.53
CA THR A 292 17.39 11.82 -15.10
C THR A 292 17.83 12.10 -13.66
N ILE A 293 17.61 11.15 -12.75
CA ILE A 293 18.01 11.27 -11.35
C ILE A 293 19.47 10.87 -11.21
N THR A 294 20.26 11.76 -10.62
CA THR A 294 21.70 11.55 -10.36
C THR A 294 22.00 11.36 -8.88
N THR A 295 21.09 11.82 -8.01
CA THR A 295 21.17 11.65 -6.56
C THR A 295 19.78 11.48 -5.98
N PHE A 296 19.67 10.70 -4.92
CA PHE A 296 18.51 10.70 -4.01
C PHE A 296 18.95 10.20 -2.63
N ASP A 297 18.20 10.52 -1.60
CA ASP A 297 18.46 10.06 -0.24
C ASP A 297 17.64 8.82 0.08
N MET A 298 18.30 7.78 0.57
CA MET A 298 17.70 6.63 1.23
C MET A 298 17.68 6.92 2.73
N CYS A 299 16.53 6.78 3.35
CA CYS A 299 16.33 7.05 4.76
C CYS A 299 15.69 5.84 5.45
N ALA A 300 16.15 5.53 6.65
CA ALA A 300 15.52 4.57 7.54
C ALA A 300 15.31 5.23 8.90
N PHE A 301 14.06 5.32 9.34
CA PHE A 301 13.68 5.97 10.60
C PHE A 301 13.16 4.93 11.58
N ASP A 302 13.74 4.90 12.78
CA ASP A 302 13.44 3.93 13.84
C ASP A 302 12.51 4.51 14.94
N GLY A 303 11.94 5.69 14.69
CA GLY A 303 11.12 6.42 15.66
C GLY A 303 11.92 7.42 16.50
N GLN A 304 13.25 7.37 16.49
CA GLN A 304 14.16 8.29 17.19
C GLN A 304 15.18 8.91 16.24
N ASP A 305 15.88 8.09 15.48
CA ASP A 305 16.98 8.52 14.60
C ASP A 305 16.63 8.30 13.13
N ASP A 306 17.08 9.22 12.28
CA ASP A 306 16.98 9.17 10.82
C ASP A 306 18.34 8.77 10.23
N HIS A 307 18.46 7.49 9.85
CA HIS A 307 19.65 6.94 9.21
C HIS A 307 19.57 7.24 7.72
N ARG A 308 20.47 8.08 7.23
CA ARG A 308 20.41 8.62 5.88
C ARG A 308 21.68 8.35 5.09
N GLN A 309 21.50 7.94 3.84
CA GLN A 309 22.59 7.77 2.88
C GLN A 309 22.16 8.26 1.50
N THR A 310 22.99 9.10 0.88
CA THR A 310 22.74 9.59 -0.48
C THR A 310 23.29 8.62 -1.52
N TRP A 311 22.45 8.20 -2.44
CA TRP A 311 22.87 7.48 -3.64
C TRP A 311 23.37 8.46 -4.71
N HIS A 312 24.36 8.04 -5.47
CA HIS A 312 24.91 8.77 -6.62
C HIS A 312 25.00 7.84 -7.84
N GLY A 313 24.52 8.30 -8.98
CA GLY A 313 24.54 7.50 -10.22
C GLY A 313 23.87 8.18 -11.39
N SER A 314 23.24 7.40 -12.24
CA SER A 314 22.41 7.89 -13.34
C SER A 314 21.21 6.95 -13.47
N LEU A 315 20.02 7.45 -13.17
CA LEU A 315 18.77 6.72 -13.23
C LEU A 315 17.82 7.45 -14.19
N PRO A 316 17.79 7.05 -15.46
CA PRO A 316 16.87 7.62 -16.45
C PRO A 316 15.40 7.36 -16.12
N GLN A 317 14.50 8.12 -16.74
CA GLN A 317 13.05 7.91 -16.65
C GLN A 317 12.66 6.45 -16.94
N GLY A 318 11.81 5.87 -16.08
CA GLY A 318 11.30 4.51 -16.19
C GLY A 318 12.24 3.41 -15.70
N GLU A 319 13.52 3.71 -15.48
CA GLU A 319 14.52 2.76 -14.99
C GLU A 319 14.47 2.60 -13.47
N SER A 320 14.97 1.47 -12.98
CA SER A 320 15.09 1.17 -11.56
C SER A 320 16.52 0.89 -11.17
N VAL A 321 16.87 1.25 -9.93
CA VAL A 321 18.16 0.91 -9.33
C VAL A 321 17.94 0.19 -8.00
N THR A 322 18.76 -0.82 -7.73
CA THR A 322 18.77 -1.51 -6.45
C THR A 322 20.06 -1.15 -5.71
N VAL A 323 19.92 -0.63 -4.50
CA VAL A 323 21.04 -0.10 -3.70
C VAL A 323 20.92 -0.59 -2.27
N THR A 324 22.01 -1.13 -1.74
CA THR A 324 22.12 -1.53 -0.34
C THR A 324 22.70 -0.36 0.47
N MET A 325 22.05 0.03 1.55
CA MET A 325 22.61 1.00 2.50
C MET A 325 23.84 0.46 3.21
N ASP A 326 24.71 1.36 3.64
CA ASP A 326 25.77 1.03 4.60
C ASP A 326 25.13 0.54 5.91
N GLU A 327 25.88 -0.25 6.66
CA GLU A 327 25.40 -0.78 7.93
C GLU A 327 25.21 0.35 8.95
N PHE A 328 24.08 0.33 9.65
CA PHE A 328 23.76 1.25 10.73
C PHE A 328 23.10 0.52 11.92
N VAL A 329 23.01 1.19 13.06
CA VAL A 329 22.42 0.61 14.27
C VAL A 329 21.17 1.40 14.62
N THR A 330 20.05 0.70 14.76
CA THR A 330 18.76 1.25 15.18
C THR A 330 18.60 1.21 16.69
N SER A 331 17.82 2.12 17.21
CA SER A 331 17.23 1.98 18.55
C SER A 331 16.16 0.89 18.53
N PRO A 332 15.83 0.26 19.68
CA PRO A 332 14.69 -0.63 19.77
C PRO A 332 13.41 0.09 19.33
N CYS A 333 12.69 -0.50 18.39
CA CYS A 333 11.50 0.09 17.79
C CYS A 333 10.49 -0.97 17.38
N ASP A 334 9.21 -0.60 17.34
CA ASP A 334 8.11 -1.48 16.89
C ASP A 334 8.06 -1.60 15.37
N ALA A 335 8.61 -0.62 14.66
CA ALA A 335 8.65 -0.61 13.20
C ALA A 335 9.78 0.27 12.66
N LEU A 336 10.27 -0.09 11.48
CA LEU A 336 11.15 0.73 10.68
C LEU A 336 10.37 1.35 9.52
N GLN A 337 10.58 2.64 9.30
CA GLN A 337 10.02 3.37 8.19
C GLN A 337 11.13 3.73 7.20
N PHE A 338 10.88 3.46 5.94
CA PHE A 338 11.86 3.66 4.87
C PHE A 338 11.34 4.69 3.87
N TYR A 339 12.23 5.57 3.42
CA TYR A 339 11.90 6.61 2.45
C TYR A 339 12.98 6.69 1.37
N ALA A 340 12.57 6.95 0.13
CA ALA A 340 13.45 7.42 -0.93
C ALA A 340 13.00 8.85 -1.27
N VAL A 341 13.88 9.84 -1.08
CA VAL A 341 13.50 11.26 -1.16
C VAL A 341 14.58 12.12 -1.80
N MET A 342 14.26 13.39 -2.07
CA MET A 342 15.19 14.43 -2.57
C MET A 342 15.86 14.08 -3.90
N PRO A 343 15.10 13.67 -4.95
CA PRO A 343 15.66 13.44 -6.28
C PRO A 343 16.40 14.70 -6.79
N ASN A 344 17.68 14.56 -7.11
CA ASN A 344 18.58 15.66 -7.51
C ASN A 344 18.59 16.86 -6.55
N GLY A 345 18.33 16.61 -5.25
CA GLY A 345 18.22 17.68 -4.23
C GLY A 345 16.93 18.48 -4.29
N ASN A 346 15.94 18.10 -5.12
CA ASN A 346 14.62 18.71 -5.17
C ASN A 346 13.63 17.94 -4.31
N ALA A 347 12.52 18.59 -3.94
CA ALA A 347 11.39 17.87 -3.35
C ALA A 347 10.81 16.90 -4.39
N ASP A 348 10.50 15.70 -3.94
CA ASP A 348 9.72 14.78 -4.74
C ASP A 348 8.31 15.34 -4.95
N GLN A 349 7.83 15.30 -6.19
CA GLN A 349 6.56 15.92 -6.54
C GLN A 349 5.36 15.01 -6.28
N PHE A 350 5.61 13.71 -5.96
CA PHE A 350 4.56 12.78 -5.55
C PHE A 350 5.06 11.82 -4.46
N MET A 351 4.99 12.23 -3.21
CA MET A 351 5.57 11.51 -2.07
C MET A 351 4.80 10.25 -1.63
N ALA A 352 3.64 9.96 -2.19
CA ALA A 352 2.80 8.85 -1.74
C ALA A 352 3.41 7.46 -2.01
N ASP A 353 4.31 7.33 -2.97
CA ASP A 353 4.97 6.08 -3.35
C ASP A 353 6.45 6.00 -2.95
N ASN A 354 6.90 6.94 -2.11
CA ASN A 354 8.28 7.03 -1.62
C ASN A 354 8.51 6.28 -0.32
N PHE A 355 7.51 5.60 0.22
CA PHE A 355 7.47 5.11 1.59
C PHE A 355 7.27 3.60 1.66
N ALA A 356 7.96 2.97 2.61
CA ALA A 356 7.71 1.59 3.02
C ALA A 356 7.74 1.49 4.56
N HIS A 357 6.96 0.58 5.10
CA HIS A 357 6.86 0.32 6.53
C HIS A 357 7.11 -1.17 6.79
N VAL A 358 7.97 -1.48 7.75
CA VAL A 358 8.27 -2.85 8.15
C VAL A 358 8.11 -2.95 9.67
N GLU A 359 7.16 -3.77 10.11
CA GLU A 359 6.97 -4.07 11.54
C GLU A 359 8.12 -4.94 12.05
N MET A 360 8.61 -4.61 13.24
CA MET A 360 9.62 -5.40 13.94
C MET A 360 8.93 -6.49 14.77
N GLU A 361 9.56 -7.62 14.85
CA GLU A 361 9.03 -8.78 15.58
C GLU A 361 9.81 -8.99 16.87
N ASP A 362 9.14 -9.55 17.89
CA ASP A 362 9.79 -9.91 19.14
C ASP A 362 10.97 -10.85 18.92
N VAL A 363 12.07 -10.53 19.56
CA VAL A 363 13.27 -11.37 19.54
C VAL A 363 13.11 -12.51 20.55
N PRO A 364 13.21 -13.79 20.14
CA PRO A 364 13.16 -14.87 21.10
C PRO A 364 14.39 -14.88 22.00
N VAL A 365 14.14 -15.14 23.27
CA VAL A 365 15.17 -15.30 24.30
C VAL A 365 15.33 -16.79 24.62
N ILE A 366 16.57 -17.26 24.65
CA ILE A 366 16.91 -18.65 24.98
C ILE A 366 17.89 -18.70 26.15
N ASP A 367 17.98 -19.86 26.81
CA ASP A 367 18.89 -20.14 27.95
C ASP A 367 20.34 -20.49 27.52
N GLY A 368 20.73 -20.07 26.33
CA GLY A 368 22.05 -20.35 25.77
C GLY A 368 22.17 -21.70 25.05
N TYR A 369 21.22 -22.63 25.21
CA TYR A 369 21.24 -23.87 24.43
C TYR A 369 20.48 -23.73 23.14
N LEU A 370 21.07 -24.22 22.05
CA LEU A 370 20.45 -24.20 20.72
C LEU A 370 20.67 -25.55 20.01
N LYS A 371 19.57 -26.11 19.51
CA LYS A 371 19.58 -27.35 18.72
C LYS A 371 19.13 -27.06 17.30
N MET A 372 20.03 -27.23 16.34
CA MET A 372 19.74 -27.17 14.93
C MET A 372 19.30 -28.53 14.39
N GLN A 373 18.22 -28.57 13.63
CA GLN A 373 17.86 -29.66 12.72
C GLN A 373 17.72 -29.09 11.32
N LEU A 374 18.52 -29.59 10.39
CA LEU A 374 18.52 -29.14 9.01
C LEU A 374 18.49 -30.35 8.07
N LYS A 375 17.50 -30.38 7.17
CA LYS A 375 17.44 -31.33 6.08
C LYS A 375 17.91 -30.65 4.80
N THR A 376 18.98 -31.16 4.21
CA THR A 376 19.54 -30.63 2.95
C THR A 376 18.62 -30.97 1.76
N GLY A 377 18.69 -30.14 0.72
CA GLY A 377 18.14 -30.40 -0.60
C GLY A 377 19.10 -31.25 -1.48
N ALA A 378 19.00 -31.07 -2.79
CA ALA A 378 19.80 -31.77 -3.77
C ALA A 378 21.26 -31.30 -3.81
N HIS A 379 21.53 -30.07 -3.43
CA HIS A 379 22.84 -29.39 -3.53
C HIS A 379 23.37 -28.93 -2.17
N PRO A 380 23.72 -29.86 -1.23
CA PRO A 380 24.12 -29.54 0.13
C PRO A 380 25.37 -28.66 0.20
N GLN A 381 26.27 -28.78 -0.79
CA GLN A 381 27.52 -28.00 -0.86
C GLN A 381 27.29 -26.48 -1.05
N ASN A 382 26.11 -26.07 -1.44
CA ASN A 382 25.75 -24.66 -1.58
C ASN A 382 25.28 -24.03 -0.26
N LEU A 383 24.98 -24.88 0.73
CA LEU A 383 24.43 -24.46 2.02
C LEU A 383 25.52 -24.20 3.05
N THR A 384 25.37 -23.10 3.77
CA THR A 384 26.19 -22.74 4.93
C THR A 384 25.30 -22.18 6.01
N VAL A 385 25.52 -22.59 7.26
CA VAL A 385 24.90 -21.98 8.43
C VAL A 385 25.97 -21.33 9.28
N ASN A 386 25.88 -20.02 9.49
CA ASN A 386 26.75 -19.24 10.33
C ASN A 386 26.01 -18.80 11.60
N ILE A 387 26.66 -18.90 12.73
CA ILE A 387 26.21 -18.31 14.00
C ILE A 387 27.25 -17.28 14.40
N ILE A 388 26.83 -16.05 14.54
CA ILE A 388 27.69 -14.89 14.75
C ILE A 388 27.27 -14.24 16.06
N ASP A 389 28.22 -14.00 16.96
CA ASP A 389 28.04 -13.11 18.09
C ASP A 389 28.03 -11.68 17.54
N THR A 390 26.92 -10.96 17.71
CA THR A 390 26.74 -9.64 17.08
C THR A 390 27.47 -8.53 17.81
N GLU A 391 27.80 -8.71 19.09
CA GLU A 391 28.52 -7.73 19.89
C GLU A 391 30.01 -7.71 19.51
N SER A 392 30.63 -8.89 19.41
CA SER A 392 32.03 -9.02 18.99
C SER A 392 32.22 -9.02 17.47
N GLY A 393 31.16 -9.33 16.71
CA GLY A 393 31.23 -9.60 15.27
C GLY A 393 31.93 -10.92 14.93
N GLU A 394 32.29 -11.71 15.92
CA GLU A 394 33.01 -12.97 15.73
C GLU A 394 32.09 -14.11 15.29
N LEU A 395 32.61 -14.92 14.38
CA LEU A 395 31.95 -16.13 13.93
C LEU A 395 32.03 -17.20 15.03
N PHE A 396 30.94 -17.39 15.79
CA PHE A 396 30.87 -18.40 16.84
C PHE A 396 30.95 -19.82 16.27
N LYS A 397 30.22 -20.11 15.19
CA LYS A 397 30.21 -21.42 14.54
C LYS A 397 29.77 -21.35 13.08
N THR A 398 30.34 -22.23 12.26
CA THR A 398 29.93 -22.47 10.87
C THR A 398 29.67 -23.94 10.64
N PHE A 399 28.59 -24.23 9.91
CA PHE A 399 28.24 -25.57 9.45
C PHE A 399 28.21 -25.59 7.93
N THR A 400 28.78 -26.65 7.36
CA THR A 400 28.73 -26.99 5.94
C THR A 400 28.22 -28.41 5.79
N PHE A 401 27.66 -28.77 4.65
CA PHE A 401 26.91 -30.01 4.45
C PHE A 401 27.42 -30.73 3.20
N GLU A 402 27.51 -32.06 3.27
CA GLU A 402 28.06 -32.89 2.19
C GLU A 402 26.99 -33.84 1.58
N GLN A 403 26.00 -34.29 2.37
CA GLN A 403 25.04 -35.30 1.94
C GLN A 403 23.72 -34.65 1.50
N ALA A 404 23.25 -34.98 0.30
CA ALA A 404 21.96 -34.53 -0.20
C ALA A 404 20.80 -35.28 0.46
N ASN A 405 19.67 -34.58 0.66
CA ASN A 405 18.45 -35.10 1.27
C ASN A 405 18.65 -35.72 2.68
N HIS A 406 19.70 -35.30 3.38
CA HIS A 406 20.08 -35.80 4.69
C HIS A 406 19.64 -34.85 5.81
N VAL A 407 19.30 -35.41 6.98
CA VAL A 407 18.95 -34.62 8.17
C VAL A 407 20.16 -34.56 9.08
N TYR A 408 20.69 -33.37 9.25
CA TYR A 408 21.73 -33.04 10.22
C TYR A 408 21.07 -32.57 11.52
N THR A 409 21.65 -32.99 12.66
CA THR A 409 21.24 -32.53 13.98
C THR A 409 22.50 -32.12 14.73
N GLU A 410 22.57 -30.87 15.13
CA GLU A 410 23.68 -30.28 15.86
C GLU A 410 23.17 -29.59 17.13
N GLU A 411 23.90 -29.79 18.22
CA GLU A 411 23.62 -29.16 19.50
C GLU A 411 24.79 -28.26 19.88
N MET A 412 24.48 -27.10 20.46
CA MET A 412 25.49 -26.11 20.82
C MET A 412 25.05 -25.31 22.05
N ASN A 413 26.03 -24.88 22.81
CA ASN A 413 25.85 -23.94 23.92
C ASN A 413 26.50 -22.63 23.52
N LEU A 414 25.71 -21.57 23.48
CA LEU A 414 26.18 -20.19 23.30
C LEU A 414 26.85 -19.79 24.64
N MET A 415 28.09 -19.34 24.58
CA MET A 415 28.92 -19.20 25.77
C MET A 415 28.72 -17.89 26.54
N ASN A 416 28.12 -16.89 25.85
CA ASN A 416 27.92 -15.56 26.41
C ASN A 416 26.44 -15.18 26.39
N ALA A 417 26.00 -14.38 27.37
CA ALA A 417 24.77 -13.63 27.23
C ALA A 417 24.95 -12.59 26.12
N GLY A 418 23.92 -12.34 25.33
CA GLY A 418 23.98 -11.35 24.25
C GLY A 418 23.13 -11.73 23.04
N CYS A 419 23.32 -11.00 21.96
CA CYS A 419 22.61 -11.19 20.73
C CYS A 419 23.41 -12.04 19.73
N TYR A 420 22.78 -13.06 19.18
CA TYR A 420 23.36 -13.94 18.17
C TYR A 420 22.58 -13.86 16.87
N ARG A 421 23.32 -13.72 15.78
CA ARG A 421 22.78 -13.75 14.41
C ARG A 421 23.00 -15.11 13.80
N ILE A 422 21.94 -15.73 13.33
CA ILE A 422 21.97 -16.98 12.57
C ILE A 422 21.72 -16.65 11.10
N GLN A 423 22.65 -17.04 10.24
CA GLN A 423 22.54 -16.89 8.80
C GLN A 423 22.50 -18.27 8.15
N VAL A 424 21.47 -18.55 7.39
CA VAL A 424 21.37 -19.71 6.51
C VAL A 424 21.53 -19.21 5.08
N LEU A 425 22.60 -19.61 4.44
CA LEU A 425 23.03 -19.11 3.13
C LEU A 425 22.95 -20.24 2.10
N ASP A 426 22.39 -19.94 0.94
CA ASP A 426 22.49 -20.77 -0.26
C ASP A 426 23.22 -19.98 -1.34
N SER A 427 24.44 -20.40 -1.68
CA SER A 427 25.28 -19.69 -2.63
C SER A 427 24.73 -19.69 -4.08
N ALA A 428 23.81 -20.60 -4.41
CA ALA A 428 23.15 -20.65 -5.70
C ALA A 428 21.83 -19.86 -5.74
N GLY A 429 21.28 -19.48 -4.56
CA GLY A 429 20.01 -18.76 -4.47
C GLY A 429 18.77 -19.59 -4.79
N GLU A 430 18.90 -20.92 -4.90
CA GLU A 430 17.80 -21.83 -5.26
C GLU A 430 16.99 -22.31 -4.05
N GLY A 431 17.51 -22.08 -2.84
CA GLY A 431 16.97 -22.59 -1.59
C GLY A 431 17.17 -24.09 -1.40
N MET A 432 16.50 -24.68 -0.42
CA MET A 432 16.68 -26.09 -0.06
C MET A 432 15.73 -27.04 -0.79
N GLY A 433 14.87 -26.57 -1.67
CA GLY A 433 13.86 -27.41 -2.36
C GLY A 433 12.94 -28.13 -1.35
N SER A 434 13.08 -29.48 -1.22
CA SER A 434 12.35 -30.29 -0.24
C SER A 434 12.99 -30.30 1.17
N GLY A 435 14.05 -29.52 1.39
CA GLY A 435 14.71 -29.40 2.67
C GLY A 435 13.98 -28.47 3.64
N PHE A 436 14.47 -28.40 4.85
CA PHE A 436 14.03 -27.46 5.89
C PHE A 436 15.14 -27.23 6.90
N PHE A 437 15.02 -26.16 7.66
CA PHE A 437 15.78 -25.98 8.90
C PHE A 437 14.88 -25.52 10.03
N GLN A 438 15.22 -25.92 11.23
CA GLN A 438 14.57 -25.47 12.47
C GLN A 438 15.59 -25.43 13.59
N PHE A 439 15.37 -24.49 14.50
CA PHE A 439 16.17 -24.34 15.72
C PHE A 439 15.26 -24.43 16.93
N LYS A 440 15.74 -25.11 17.97
CA LYS A 440 15.00 -25.37 19.21
C LYS A 440 15.84 -25.04 20.42
N ASP A 441 15.19 -24.64 21.51
CA ASP A 441 15.80 -24.42 22.83
C ASP A 441 16.04 -25.73 23.62
N SER A 442 16.54 -25.63 24.85
CA SER A 442 16.77 -26.75 25.74
C SER A 442 15.50 -27.53 26.09
N ASN A 443 14.35 -26.89 26.08
CA ASN A 443 13.03 -27.49 26.33
C ASN A 443 12.43 -28.14 25.09
N ASN A 444 13.22 -28.19 23.99
CA ASN A 444 12.77 -28.66 22.66
C ASN A 444 11.62 -27.84 22.05
N GLN A 445 11.44 -26.59 22.53
CA GLN A 445 10.52 -25.63 21.97
C GLN A 445 11.11 -25.06 20.69
N LEU A 446 10.24 -24.83 19.70
CA LEU A 446 10.65 -24.25 18.43
C LEU A 446 10.97 -22.77 18.61
N VAL A 447 12.23 -22.38 18.43
CA VAL A 447 12.67 -20.98 18.41
C VAL A 447 12.31 -20.36 17.05
N PHE A 448 12.75 -20.98 15.96
CA PHE A 448 12.35 -20.59 14.61
C PHE A 448 12.55 -21.73 13.60
N LYS A 449 11.93 -21.57 12.45
CA LYS A 449 12.07 -22.48 11.29
C LYS A 449 12.04 -21.69 9.99
N GLY A 450 12.73 -22.21 8.99
CA GLY A 450 12.67 -21.68 7.63
C GLY A 450 12.25 -22.73 6.62
N GLY A 451 11.81 -22.26 5.47
CA GLY A 451 11.28 -23.08 4.40
C GLY A 451 12.27 -23.35 3.26
N SER A 452 11.73 -23.77 2.14
CA SER A 452 12.43 -24.34 1.00
C SER A 452 12.96 -23.33 -0.04
N SER A 453 12.59 -22.05 0.06
CA SER A 453 12.89 -21.06 -0.99
C SER A 453 13.50 -19.80 -0.37
N TYR A 454 14.82 -19.65 -0.46
CA TYR A 454 15.57 -18.45 -0.04
C TYR A 454 17.00 -18.51 -0.62
N GLY A 455 17.57 -17.35 -0.94
CA GLY A 455 19.01 -17.23 -1.21
C GLY A 455 19.80 -16.94 0.06
N ARG A 456 19.21 -16.16 0.96
CA ARG A 456 19.76 -15.79 2.26
C ARG A 456 18.62 -15.68 3.28
N PHE A 457 18.83 -16.25 4.45
CA PHE A 457 17.95 -16.11 5.59
C PHE A 457 18.76 -15.62 6.78
N THR A 458 18.31 -14.57 7.44
CA THR A 458 18.95 -14.00 8.61
C THR A 458 17.93 -13.95 9.76
N TYR A 459 18.37 -14.36 10.93
CA TYR A 459 17.54 -14.39 12.14
C TYR A 459 18.40 -14.02 13.35
N GLU A 460 17.83 -13.25 14.28
CA GLU A 460 18.51 -12.95 15.54
C GLU A 460 17.73 -13.51 16.72
N LEU A 461 18.46 -13.88 17.75
CA LEU A 461 17.96 -14.35 19.04
C LEU A 461 18.85 -13.82 20.16
N ALA A 462 18.25 -13.58 21.33
CA ALA A 462 18.97 -13.24 22.52
C ALA A 462 19.28 -14.50 23.34
N SER A 463 20.51 -14.60 23.86
CA SER A 463 20.92 -15.64 24.80
C SER A 463 21.05 -15.04 26.20
N GLU A 464 20.33 -15.59 27.14
CA GLU A 464 20.51 -15.34 28.59
C GLU A 464 21.31 -16.50 29.17
N VAL A 465 22.62 -16.40 29.15
CA VAL A 465 23.47 -17.36 29.89
C VAL A 465 23.61 -16.85 31.31
N ASP A 466 22.92 -17.49 32.25
CA ASP A 466 23.02 -17.17 33.67
C ASP A 466 24.35 -17.73 34.19
N CYS A 467 25.38 -16.89 34.29
CA CYS A 467 26.68 -17.27 34.82
C CYS A 467 26.68 -17.50 36.33
N ASP A 468 25.53 -17.33 37.03
CA ASP A 468 25.48 -17.26 38.47
C ASP A 468 24.22 -17.89 39.07
N GLY A 469 23.70 -18.94 38.67
CA GLY A 469 22.71 -19.77 39.43
C GLY A 469 21.64 -19.04 40.25
N THR A 470 21.38 -17.78 40.00
CA THR A 470 20.34 -16.97 40.63
C THR A 470 19.21 -16.70 39.65
N VAL A 471 18.09 -17.20 40.05
CA VAL A 471 16.78 -17.21 39.39
C VAL A 471 16.44 -15.86 38.75
N GLY A 472 16.00 -15.93 37.52
CA GLY A 472 15.58 -14.80 36.69
C GLY A 472 14.69 -13.78 37.39
N VAL A 473 14.91 -12.54 37.07
CA VAL A 473 13.97 -11.45 37.36
C VAL A 473 12.71 -11.76 36.56
N GLN A 474 11.65 -12.17 37.27
CA GLN A 474 10.31 -12.09 36.68
C GLN A 474 10.10 -10.63 36.27
N GLU A 475 9.93 -10.39 35.00
CA GLU A 475 9.25 -9.18 34.55
C GLU A 475 7.88 -9.17 35.24
N MET A 476 7.77 -8.36 36.28
CA MET A 476 6.46 -7.97 36.76
C MET A 476 5.91 -7.07 35.67
N GLY A 477 5.05 -7.62 34.81
CA GLY A 477 4.23 -6.84 33.93
C GLY A 477 3.57 -5.74 34.74
N THR A 478 4.04 -4.53 34.60
CA THR A 478 3.31 -3.36 35.08
C THR A 478 2.11 -3.29 34.16
N ASP A 479 0.97 -3.84 34.57
CA ASP A 479 -0.30 -3.63 33.90
C ASP A 479 -0.63 -2.13 33.98
N VAL A 480 -0.12 -1.36 33.01
CA VAL A 480 -0.49 0.04 32.86
C VAL A 480 -1.90 0.08 32.30
N VAL A 481 -2.80 0.67 33.05
CA VAL A 481 -4.19 0.80 32.64
C VAL A 481 -4.54 2.28 32.48
N ILE A 482 -4.95 2.67 31.27
CA ILE A 482 -5.39 4.04 30.95
C ILE A 482 -6.85 4.02 30.52
N TYR A 483 -7.70 4.69 31.27
CA TYR A 483 -9.14 4.71 30.97
C TYR A 483 -9.82 6.04 31.38
N PRO A 484 -10.89 6.41 30.68
CA PRO A 484 -11.32 5.90 29.37
C PRO A 484 -10.34 6.31 28.28
N ASN A 485 -10.11 5.43 27.31
CA ASN A 485 -9.36 5.75 26.10
C ASN A 485 -10.12 5.14 24.91
N PRO A 486 -10.72 5.97 24.04
CA PRO A 486 -10.69 7.45 23.97
C PRO A 486 -11.46 8.20 25.07
N SER A 487 -11.06 9.47 25.34
CA SER A 487 -11.62 10.34 26.38
C SER A 487 -11.91 11.75 25.85
N HIS A 488 -12.72 12.53 26.55
CA HIS A 488 -12.91 13.98 26.32
C HIS A 488 -11.86 14.82 27.05
N GLY A 489 -10.64 14.29 27.21
CA GLY A 489 -9.48 14.97 27.77
C GLY A 489 -9.11 14.51 29.19
N LEU A 490 -9.94 13.80 29.93
CA LEU A 490 -9.61 13.26 31.24
C LEU A 490 -9.28 11.77 31.13
N PHE A 491 -8.06 11.38 31.55
CA PHE A 491 -7.57 10.02 31.56
C PHE A 491 -7.15 9.61 32.97
N ASN A 492 -7.70 8.53 33.49
CA ASN A 492 -7.19 7.89 34.71
C ASN A 492 -6.08 6.93 34.32
N ILE A 493 -4.95 7.02 34.98
CA ILE A 493 -3.78 6.18 34.75
C ILE A 493 -3.48 5.40 36.02
N ASN A 494 -3.30 4.10 35.88
CA ASN A 494 -2.75 3.25 36.92
C ASN A 494 -1.38 2.73 36.46
N LEU A 495 -0.33 3.17 37.13
CA LEU A 495 1.06 2.83 36.84
C LEU A 495 1.67 1.85 37.88
N GLY A 496 0.83 1.26 38.74
CA GLY A 496 1.31 0.42 39.83
C GLY A 496 1.90 1.21 40.99
N LEU A 497 2.69 0.53 41.83
CA LEU A 497 3.33 1.15 43.02
C LEU A 497 4.63 1.85 42.58
N GLY A 498 4.81 3.11 43.00
CA GLY A 498 6.03 3.89 42.78
C GLY A 498 5.73 5.31 42.33
N GLN A 499 6.78 6.12 42.21
CA GLN A 499 6.70 7.47 41.67
C GLN A 499 7.12 7.43 40.18
N TRP A 500 6.23 7.89 39.30
CA TRP A 500 6.43 7.93 37.89
C TRP A 500 6.45 9.38 37.39
N GLN A 501 7.32 9.67 36.44
CA GLN A 501 7.28 10.92 35.67
C GLN A 501 6.52 10.64 34.36
N VAL A 502 5.41 11.35 34.16
CA VAL A 502 4.58 11.18 32.97
C VAL A 502 4.70 12.41 32.09
N SER A 503 4.89 12.20 30.80
CA SER A 503 4.87 13.23 29.74
C SER A 503 3.90 12.83 28.67
N VAL A 504 3.16 13.77 28.08
CA VAL A 504 2.30 13.54 26.93
C VAL A 504 2.70 14.44 25.79
N TYR A 505 2.77 13.88 24.60
CA TYR A 505 3.19 14.57 23.37
C TYR A 505 2.07 14.52 22.33
N ASP A 506 1.95 15.59 21.53
CA ASP A 506 1.11 15.57 20.33
C ASP A 506 1.82 14.86 19.15
N ILE A 507 1.13 14.69 18.04
CA ILE A 507 1.63 13.99 16.84
C ILE A 507 2.88 14.62 16.19
N ILE A 508 3.20 15.87 16.53
CA ILE A 508 4.41 16.56 16.06
C ILE A 508 5.51 16.60 17.13
N GLY A 509 5.37 15.82 18.21
CA GLY A 509 6.36 15.68 19.27
C GLY A 509 6.39 16.84 20.28
N ARG A 510 5.42 17.75 20.24
CA ARG A 510 5.33 18.84 21.21
C ARG A 510 4.73 18.32 22.53
N LYS A 511 5.45 18.53 23.64
CA LYS A 511 4.99 18.16 24.96
C LYS A 511 3.77 19.01 25.38
N VAL A 512 2.65 18.37 25.68
CA VAL A 512 1.39 18.99 26.09
C VAL A 512 1.05 18.80 27.56
N PHE A 513 1.69 17.80 28.21
CA PHE A 513 1.58 17.55 29.64
C PHE A 513 2.90 17.00 30.20
N GLU A 514 3.23 17.38 31.43
CA GLU A 514 4.30 16.78 32.19
C GLU A 514 4.01 16.88 33.70
N GLY A 515 4.16 15.79 34.43
CA GLY A 515 3.96 15.78 35.87
C GLY A 515 4.29 14.45 36.50
N PRO A 516 4.54 14.43 37.83
CA PRO A 516 4.68 13.20 38.58
C PRO A 516 3.31 12.52 38.75
N CYS A 517 3.30 11.19 38.67
CA CYS A 517 2.14 10.35 38.93
C CYS A 517 2.51 9.30 39.95
N GLU A 518 1.58 8.95 40.84
CA GLU A 518 1.76 7.91 41.87
C GLU A 518 0.48 7.07 41.95
N GLY A 519 0.58 5.75 41.78
CA GLY A 519 -0.56 4.85 41.81
C GLY A 519 -1.62 5.22 40.76
N ASN A 520 -2.86 5.44 41.21
CA ASN A 520 -3.96 5.93 40.39
C ASN A 520 -3.91 7.46 40.31
N SER A 521 -3.60 7.97 39.17
CA SER A 521 -3.52 9.42 38.89
C SER A 521 -4.43 9.81 37.73
N THR A 522 -4.81 11.09 37.66
CA THR A 522 -5.62 11.61 36.54
C THR A 522 -4.81 12.63 35.76
N ILE A 523 -4.81 12.49 34.42
CA ILE A 523 -4.24 13.46 33.50
C ILE A 523 -5.39 14.23 32.84
N ASP A 524 -5.27 15.56 32.86
CA ASP A 524 -6.24 16.45 32.20
C ASP A 524 -5.63 17.07 30.92
N LEU A 525 -6.14 16.65 29.78
CA LEU A 525 -5.86 17.16 28.45
C LEU A 525 -7.09 17.90 27.86
N GLY A 526 -8.07 18.30 28.70
CA GLY A 526 -9.32 18.92 28.24
C GLY A 526 -9.15 20.25 27.51
N GLN A 527 -7.97 20.88 27.58
CA GLN A 527 -7.62 22.07 26.81
C GLN A 527 -6.84 21.74 25.52
N CYS A 528 -6.54 20.46 25.29
CA CYS A 528 -5.82 20.03 24.08
C CYS A 528 -6.82 19.79 22.93
N PRO A 529 -6.47 20.04 21.68
CA PRO A 529 -7.28 19.70 20.52
C PRO A 529 -7.65 18.22 20.47
N GLN A 530 -8.78 17.91 19.84
CA GLN A 530 -9.11 16.50 19.57
C GLN A 530 -8.05 15.90 18.66
N GLY A 531 -7.64 14.68 18.96
CA GLY A 531 -6.58 14.01 18.21
C GLY A 531 -5.89 12.90 18.97
N LEU A 532 -4.83 12.38 18.36
CA LEU A 532 -3.96 11.35 18.89
C LEU A 532 -2.81 11.98 19.68
N TYR A 533 -2.47 11.37 20.82
CA TYR A 533 -1.38 11.77 21.69
C TYR A 533 -0.60 10.55 22.15
N PHE A 534 0.67 10.74 22.47
CA PHE A 534 1.57 9.72 22.99
C PHE A 534 1.92 10.05 24.44
N LEU A 535 1.62 9.08 25.33
CA LEU A 535 1.96 9.16 26.73
C LEU A 535 3.23 8.37 26.97
N LYS A 536 4.20 8.98 27.64
CA LYS A 536 5.44 8.36 28.09
C LYS A 536 5.50 8.47 29.60
N ALA A 537 5.67 7.34 30.29
CA ALA A 537 5.83 7.26 31.75
C ALA A 537 7.13 6.55 32.11
N SER A 538 7.89 7.08 33.07
CA SER A 538 9.12 6.46 33.56
C SER A 538 9.28 6.61 35.06
N ASP A 539 9.73 5.53 35.73
CA ASP A 539 10.13 5.54 37.17
C ASP A 539 11.66 5.61 37.35
N GLY A 540 12.41 5.79 36.25
CA GLY A 540 13.87 5.80 36.20
C GLY A 540 14.50 4.43 36.04
N LYS A 541 13.71 3.35 36.04
CA LYS A 541 14.13 1.96 35.77
C LYS A 541 13.30 1.32 34.66
N HIS A 542 12.02 1.69 34.60
CA HIS A 542 11.06 1.20 33.62
C HIS A 542 10.50 2.38 32.82
N GLU A 543 10.16 2.13 31.60
CA GLU A 543 9.53 3.10 30.70
C GLU A 543 8.31 2.46 30.06
N VAL A 544 7.23 3.23 29.96
CA VAL A 544 5.96 2.81 29.36
C VAL A 544 5.56 3.88 28.35
N ASN A 545 5.21 3.45 27.15
CA ASN A 545 4.73 4.29 26.08
C ASN A 545 3.33 3.83 25.64
N GLU A 546 2.35 4.73 25.72
CA GLU A 546 0.96 4.41 25.42
C GLU A 546 0.31 5.45 24.53
N LYS A 547 -0.60 4.99 23.71
CA LYS A 547 -1.37 5.82 22.80
C LYS A 547 -2.71 6.23 23.41
N ILE A 548 -3.00 7.53 23.48
CA ILE A 548 -4.26 8.06 24.01
C ILE A 548 -4.96 8.97 22.99
N VAL A 549 -6.28 8.94 23.01
CA VAL A 549 -7.11 9.67 22.03
C VAL A 549 -8.04 10.63 22.76
N VAL A 550 -7.91 11.93 22.46
CA VAL A 550 -8.84 12.99 22.89
C VAL A 550 -9.93 13.18 21.83
N ARG A 551 -11.21 13.12 22.25
CA ARG A 551 -12.38 13.27 21.39
C ARG A 551 -13.14 14.55 21.68
#